data_59deed61f1f84e037bf720da20ee99af
#
_entry.id   59deed61f1f84e037bf720da20ee99af
#
_cell.length_a   1.000
_cell.length_b   1.000
_cell.length_c   1.000
_cell.angle_alpha   90.00
_cell.angle_beta   90.00
_cell.angle_gamma   90.00
#
_symmetry.space_group_name_H-M   'P 1'
#
loop_
_entity.id
_entity.type
_entity.pdbx_description
1 polymer ?
#
loop_
_entity_poly.entity_id
_entity_poly.type
_entity_poly.pdbx_seq_one_letter_code
_entity_poly.pdbx_strand_id
1 'polypeptide(L)'
;MHRMMMTSSTYRQNSATIPLLEKQDPDNILLSRMPMKRMEAEVLNDTLLLISRRLDETRYGLPQPVAVRDDGLVTPIETPKGWRRSIYVTQRRSELPTLLENFDMPAMSPNCLERNVSIVAHQALNLLNNAMIQKLARSLAERVRLEAGDDPQRQVERVHWIVYSRPATEEEKKLCLEALNRLAEPASQSSSSRAMSDRRVPKSAGSPTPKRTAPALEYKNDAGPGLVTLTKLCHTLMNSAAFLYID
;
A
#
# COMPACT_ATOMS: atom_id res chain seq x y z
N MET A 1 -30.34 8.51 -1.66
CA MET A 1 -30.08 7.06 -1.70
C MET A 1 -28.73 6.71 -1.03
N HIS A 2 -27.55 7.14 -1.49
CA HIS A 2 -26.23 6.79 -0.90
C HIS A 2 -26.16 7.02 0.60
N ARG A 3 -26.56 8.21 1.09
CA ARG A 3 -26.55 8.52 2.53
C ARG A 3 -27.38 7.51 3.35
N MET A 4 -28.56 7.14 2.84
CA MET A 4 -29.46 6.20 3.52
C MET A 4 -28.83 4.79 3.59
N MET A 5 -28.16 4.35 2.51
CA MET A 5 -27.43 3.08 2.49
C MET A 5 -26.26 3.09 3.48
N MET A 6 -25.42 4.12 3.43
CA MET A 6 -24.22 4.22 4.28
C MET A 6 -24.54 4.42 5.76
N THR A 7 -25.73 4.94 6.11
CA THR A 7 -26.15 5.10 7.52
C THR A 7 -26.99 3.95 8.03
N SER A 8 -27.28 2.93 7.19
CA SER A 8 -28.04 1.75 7.61
C SER A 8 -27.23 0.90 8.62
N SER A 9 -27.94 0.23 9.53
CA SER A 9 -27.30 -0.66 10.50
C SER A 9 -26.54 -1.80 9.83
N THR A 10 -27.07 -2.35 8.75
CA THR A 10 -26.43 -3.43 7.97
C THR A 10 -25.11 -2.98 7.36
N TYR A 11 -25.06 -1.80 6.75
CA TYR A 11 -23.82 -1.27 6.16
C TYR A 11 -22.74 -0.94 7.20
N ARG A 12 -23.16 -0.61 8.42
CA ARG A 12 -22.27 -0.21 9.52
C ARG A 12 -21.95 -1.36 10.49
N GLN A 13 -22.25 -2.60 10.10
CA GLN A 13 -21.86 -3.76 10.89
C GLN A 13 -20.33 -3.89 10.93
N ASN A 14 -19.84 -4.37 12.06
CA ASN A 14 -18.45 -4.72 12.27
C ASN A 14 -18.18 -6.13 11.73
N SER A 15 -16.97 -6.43 11.28
CA SER A 15 -16.52 -7.75 10.86
C SER A 15 -16.13 -8.67 12.03
N ALA A 16 -16.03 -8.15 13.25
CA ALA A 16 -15.64 -8.92 14.42
C ALA A 16 -16.53 -10.14 14.65
N THR A 17 -15.90 -11.29 14.82
CA THR A 17 -16.58 -12.57 15.05
C THR A 17 -17.01 -12.67 16.52
N ILE A 18 -18.28 -12.96 16.74
CA ILE A 18 -18.84 -13.30 18.06
C ILE A 18 -18.98 -14.81 18.11
N PRO A 19 -18.35 -15.54 19.05
CA PRO A 19 -18.32 -17.00 19.06
C PRO A 19 -19.69 -17.68 19.03
N LEU A 20 -20.71 -17.03 19.58
CA LEU A 20 -22.07 -17.53 19.53
C LEU A 20 -22.68 -17.46 18.12
N LEU A 21 -22.48 -16.33 17.44
CA LEU A 21 -23.01 -16.11 16.09
C LEU A 21 -22.23 -16.95 15.06
N GLU A 22 -20.94 -17.15 15.27
CA GLU A 22 -20.11 -18.01 14.42
C GLU A 22 -20.57 -19.48 14.44
N LYS A 23 -21.05 -19.97 15.59
CA LYS A 23 -21.64 -21.31 15.69
C LYS A 23 -23.02 -21.42 15.02
N GLN A 24 -23.82 -20.35 15.05
CA GLN A 24 -25.16 -20.33 14.48
C GLN A 24 -25.19 -20.04 12.99
N ASP A 25 -24.26 -19.22 12.51
CA ASP A 25 -24.16 -18.78 11.11
C ASP A 25 -22.68 -18.71 10.69
N PRO A 26 -22.01 -19.88 10.55
CA PRO A 26 -20.60 -19.94 10.19
C PRO A 26 -20.31 -19.27 8.83
N ASP A 27 -21.20 -19.47 7.86
CA ASP A 27 -21.08 -18.96 6.49
C ASP A 27 -21.61 -17.52 6.32
N ASN A 28 -22.04 -16.89 7.43
CA ASN A 28 -22.59 -15.52 7.43
C ASN A 28 -23.73 -15.30 6.42
N ILE A 29 -24.58 -16.31 6.24
CA ILE A 29 -25.75 -16.26 5.33
C ILE A 29 -26.80 -15.26 5.84
N LEU A 30 -26.95 -15.16 7.17
CA LEU A 30 -27.89 -14.25 7.83
C LEU A 30 -27.34 -12.82 7.99
N LEU A 31 -26.15 -12.53 7.45
CA LEU A 31 -25.50 -11.21 7.53
C LEU A 31 -25.34 -10.72 8.98
N SER A 32 -24.95 -11.62 9.88
CA SER A 32 -24.73 -11.32 11.30
C SER A 32 -23.51 -10.40 11.54
N ARG A 33 -22.60 -10.31 10.58
CA ARG A 33 -21.39 -9.49 10.57
C ARG A 33 -21.07 -9.00 9.16
N MET A 34 -20.29 -7.93 9.04
CA MET A 34 -19.74 -7.54 7.74
C MET A 34 -18.70 -8.57 7.28
N PRO A 35 -18.81 -9.11 6.06
CA PRO A 35 -17.74 -9.97 5.54
C PRO A 35 -16.47 -9.13 5.28
N MET A 36 -15.36 -9.53 5.89
CA MET A 36 -14.07 -8.89 5.63
C MET A 36 -13.69 -9.07 4.15
N LYS A 37 -13.53 -7.97 3.43
CA LYS A 37 -13.27 -7.97 2.00
C LYS A 37 -12.02 -7.15 1.68
N ARG A 38 -11.09 -7.72 0.91
CA ARG A 38 -9.96 -6.96 0.40
C ARG A 38 -10.43 -5.89 -0.59
N MET A 39 -9.81 -4.72 -0.56
CA MET A 39 -10.05 -3.69 -1.57
C MET A 39 -9.73 -4.22 -2.97
N GLU A 40 -10.54 -3.85 -3.93
CA GLU A 40 -10.28 -4.10 -5.35
C GLU A 40 -9.07 -3.29 -5.82
N ALA A 41 -8.38 -3.77 -6.85
CA ALA A 41 -7.15 -3.17 -7.37
C ALA A 41 -7.27 -1.66 -7.65
N GLU A 42 -8.36 -1.27 -8.32
CA GLU A 42 -8.61 0.12 -8.68
C GLU A 42 -8.92 0.99 -7.44
N VAL A 43 -9.68 0.44 -6.49
CA VAL A 43 -9.99 1.12 -5.23
C VAL A 43 -8.73 1.30 -4.41
N LEU A 44 -7.89 0.25 -4.31
CA LEU A 44 -6.61 0.32 -3.61
C LEU A 44 -5.70 1.39 -4.21
N ASN A 45 -5.50 1.38 -5.53
CA ASN A 45 -4.66 2.37 -6.20
C ASN A 45 -5.18 3.80 -6.00
N ASP A 46 -6.48 4.01 -6.23
CA ASP A 46 -7.10 5.33 -6.09
C ASP A 46 -7.06 5.83 -4.62
N THR A 47 -7.21 4.93 -3.64
CA THR A 47 -7.09 5.25 -2.21
C THR A 47 -5.66 5.65 -1.84
N LEU A 48 -4.65 4.91 -2.31
CA LEU A 48 -3.24 5.26 -2.11
C LEU A 48 -2.91 6.66 -2.65
N LEU A 49 -3.45 7.01 -3.82
CA LEU A 49 -3.30 8.33 -4.43
C LEU A 49 -4.03 9.41 -3.62
N LEU A 50 -5.24 9.11 -3.15
CA LEU A 50 -6.07 10.04 -2.38
C LEU A 50 -5.44 10.38 -1.02
N ILE A 51 -5.04 9.37 -0.23
CA ILE A 51 -4.45 9.59 1.10
C ILE A 51 -3.13 10.35 1.03
N SER A 52 -2.36 10.18 -0.06
CA SER A 52 -1.10 10.90 -0.31
C SER A 52 -1.29 12.28 -0.96
N ARG A 53 -2.52 12.71 -1.26
CA ARG A 53 -2.84 13.94 -2.01
C ARG A 53 -2.16 13.99 -3.38
N ARG A 54 -1.98 12.84 -4.02
CA ARG A 54 -1.40 12.73 -5.37
C ARG A 54 -2.43 12.32 -6.42
N LEU A 55 -3.71 12.28 -6.06
CA LEU A 55 -4.80 11.97 -6.97
C LEU A 55 -5.15 13.19 -7.82
N ASP A 56 -4.99 13.08 -9.14
CA ASP A 56 -5.52 14.02 -10.11
C ASP A 56 -6.96 13.63 -10.48
N GLU A 57 -7.92 14.43 -10.03
CA GLU A 57 -9.35 14.20 -10.28
C GLU A 57 -9.84 14.70 -11.64
N THR A 58 -8.94 15.09 -12.54
CA THR A 58 -9.31 15.54 -13.89
C THR A 58 -10.08 14.42 -14.61
N ARG A 59 -11.30 14.74 -15.01
CA ARG A 59 -12.20 13.81 -15.71
C ARG A 59 -12.10 13.98 -17.20
N TYR A 60 -12.39 12.90 -17.94
CA TYR A 60 -12.40 12.85 -19.41
C TYR A 60 -11.04 13.13 -20.07
N GLY A 61 -11.02 13.24 -21.38
CA GLY A 61 -9.81 13.46 -22.18
C GLY A 61 -9.02 12.20 -22.48
N LEU A 62 -7.79 12.38 -22.96
CA LEU A 62 -6.90 11.28 -23.28
C LEU A 62 -6.51 10.49 -22.02
N PRO A 63 -6.37 9.16 -22.12
CA PRO A 63 -5.93 8.34 -20.99
C PRO A 63 -4.50 8.69 -20.58
N GLN A 64 -4.21 8.53 -19.28
CA GLN A 64 -2.87 8.70 -18.74
C GLN A 64 -1.96 7.60 -19.28
N PRO A 65 -0.81 7.93 -19.91
CA PRO A 65 0.09 6.95 -20.46
C PRO A 65 0.80 6.15 -19.35
N VAL A 66 1.30 4.97 -19.74
CA VAL A 66 2.10 4.11 -18.87
C VAL A 66 3.54 4.03 -19.38
N ALA A 67 4.49 3.82 -18.48
CA ALA A 67 5.88 3.51 -18.76
C ALA A 67 6.11 2.02 -18.52
N VAL A 68 6.71 1.36 -19.50
CA VAL A 68 7.13 -0.04 -19.40
C VAL A 68 8.64 -0.06 -19.21
N ARG A 69 9.09 -0.69 -18.13
CA ARG A 69 10.53 -0.89 -17.85
C ARG A 69 11.02 -2.19 -18.52
N ASP A 70 12.33 -2.29 -18.71
CA ASP A 70 12.97 -3.47 -19.32
C ASP A 70 12.74 -4.77 -18.53
N ASP A 71 12.46 -4.67 -17.22
CA ASP A 71 12.11 -5.79 -16.36
C ASP A 71 10.61 -6.16 -16.38
N GLY A 72 9.83 -5.49 -17.23
CA GLY A 72 8.39 -5.72 -17.39
C GLY A 72 7.51 -4.97 -16.39
N LEU A 73 8.05 -4.16 -15.50
CA LEU A 73 7.26 -3.33 -14.60
C LEU A 73 6.54 -2.21 -15.37
N VAL A 74 5.22 -2.18 -15.29
CA VAL A 74 4.38 -1.16 -15.93
C VAL A 74 3.85 -0.21 -14.86
N THR A 75 4.13 1.08 -14.99
CA THR A 75 3.67 2.12 -14.07
C THR A 75 3.05 3.28 -14.81
N PRO A 76 1.96 3.89 -14.28
CA PRO A 76 1.42 5.12 -14.85
C PRO A 76 2.43 6.27 -14.76
N ILE A 77 2.58 7.04 -15.85
CA ILE A 77 3.47 8.20 -15.90
C ILE A 77 2.85 9.33 -15.07
N GLU A 78 3.62 9.88 -14.14
CA GLU A 78 3.16 10.99 -13.31
C GLU A 78 2.93 12.25 -14.15
N THR A 79 1.80 12.93 -13.90
CA THR A 79 1.50 14.26 -14.45
C THR A 79 1.93 15.35 -13.45
N PRO A 80 2.01 16.62 -13.85
CA PRO A 80 2.29 17.72 -12.92
C PRO A 80 1.31 17.81 -11.73
N LYS A 81 0.10 17.27 -11.88
CA LYS A 81 -0.93 17.20 -10.82
C LYS A 81 -0.90 15.91 -10.01
N GLY A 82 -0.08 14.95 -10.38
CA GLY A 82 -0.03 13.60 -9.78
C GLY A 82 -0.47 12.51 -10.74
N TRP A 83 -1.20 11.53 -10.23
CA TRP A 83 -1.74 10.42 -11.03
C TRP A 83 -3.25 10.48 -11.07
N ARG A 84 -3.81 10.13 -12.22
CA ARG A 84 -5.26 10.04 -12.40
C ARG A 84 -5.82 8.77 -11.79
N ARG A 85 -7.14 8.75 -11.58
CA ARG A 85 -7.84 7.53 -11.16
C ARG A 85 -7.58 6.37 -12.12
N SER A 86 -7.59 5.16 -11.61
CA SER A 86 -7.33 3.93 -12.37
C SER A 86 -8.17 3.81 -13.64
N ILE A 87 -9.41 4.30 -13.64
CA ILE A 87 -10.30 4.30 -14.82
C ILE A 87 -9.77 5.17 -15.99
N TYR A 88 -8.88 6.13 -15.72
CA TYR A 88 -8.31 7.02 -16.75
C TYR A 88 -6.88 6.64 -17.13
N VAL A 89 -6.35 5.53 -16.63
CA VAL A 89 -5.01 5.03 -17.02
C VAL A 89 -5.13 4.19 -18.27
N THR A 90 -4.16 4.31 -19.18
CA THR A 90 -4.08 3.46 -20.38
C THR A 90 -3.99 2.00 -19.97
N GLN A 91 -4.90 1.19 -20.50
CA GLN A 91 -4.94 -0.24 -20.31
C GLN A 91 -4.85 -0.93 -21.67
N ARG A 92 -3.75 -1.64 -21.88
CA ARG A 92 -3.57 -2.52 -23.02
C ARG A 92 -3.35 -3.92 -22.50
N ARG A 93 -3.75 -4.93 -23.26
CA ARG A 93 -3.61 -6.34 -22.86
C ARG A 93 -2.18 -6.72 -22.48
N SER A 94 -1.18 -6.13 -23.15
CA SER A 94 0.25 -6.39 -22.89
C SER A 94 0.90 -5.39 -21.92
N GLU A 95 0.20 -4.36 -21.50
CA GLU A 95 0.76 -3.23 -20.74
C GLU A 95 -0.20 -2.79 -19.61
N LEU A 96 -0.70 -3.77 -18.85
CA LEU A 96 -1.48 -3.48 -17.65
C LEU A 96 -0.57 -2.91 -16.55
N PRO A 97 -0.97 -1.86 -15.83
CA PRO A 97 -0.23 -1.40 -14.67
C PRO A 97 -0.01 -2.54 -13.67
N THR A 98 1.24 -2.84 -13.34
CA THR A 98 1.63 -4.01 -12.55
C THR A 98 0.96 -4.05 -11.17
N LEU A 99 0.70 -2.88 -10.55
CA LEU A 99 -0.03 -2.82 -9.30
C LEU A 99 -1.46 -3.35 -9.45
N LEU A 100 -2.15 -2.93 -10.51
CA LEU A 100 -3.54 -3.34 -10.77
C LEU A 100 -3.60 -4.84 -11.11
N GLU A 101 -2.69 -5.32 -11.95
CA GLU A 101 -2.59 -6.74 -12.31
C GLU A 101 -2.34 -7.63 -11.08
N ASN A 102 -1.40 -7.25 -10.23
CA ASN A 102 -1.07 -8.00 -9.01
C ASN A 102 -2.22 -8.07 -7.99
N PHE A 103 -3.14 -7.12 -8.04
CA PHE A 103 -4.32 -7.09 -7.17
C PHE A 103 -5.60 -7.57 -7.88
N ASP A 104 -5.45 -8.44 -8.86
CA ASP A 104 -6.53 -9.15 -9.55
C ASP A 104 -7.48 -8.24 -10.33
N MET A 105 -6.96 -7.16 -10.94
CA MET A 105 -7.77 -6.40 -11.88
C MET A 105 -8.22 -7.31 -13.02
N PRO A 106 -9.53 -7.34 -13.34
CA PRO A 106 -10.04 -8.21 -14.40
C PRO A 106 -9.40 -7.94 -15.75
N ALA A 107 -9.11 -9.00 -16.50
CA ALA A 107 -8.69 -8.87 -17.87
C ALA A 107 -9.81 -8.23 -18.72
N MET A 108 -9.43 -7.40 -19.70
CA MET A 108 -10.39 -6.71 -20.57
C MET A 108 -11.13 -7.66 -21.55
N SER A 109 -10.63 -8.87 -21.72
CA SER A 109 -11.22 -9.86 -22.64
C SER A 109 -10.83 -11.28 -22.19
N PRO A 110 -11.78 -12.21 -22.09
CA PRO A 110 -13.23 -12.01 -22.20
C PRO A 110 -13.82 -11.15 -21.08
N ASN A 111 -15.09 -10.75 -21.21
CA ASN A 111 -15.77 -10.00 -20.16
C ASN A 111 -15.75 -10.77 -18.83
N CYS A 112 -15.37 -10.09 -17.78
CA CYS A 112 -15.34 -10.65 -16.43
C CYS A 112 -16.74 -10.60 -15.82
N LEU A 113 -17.31 -11.76 -15.53
CA LEU A 113 -18.61 -11.87 -14.86
C LEU A 113 -18.44 -11.84 -13.33
N GLU A 114 -17.31 -12.34 -12.83
CA GLU A 114 -16.98 -12.41 -11.42
C GLU A 114 -15.49 -12.08 -11.22
N ARG A 115 -15.19 -11.25 -10.20
CA ARG A 115 -13.81 -10.88 -9.88
C ARG A 115 -13.18 -11.96 -9.01
N ASN A 116 -12.07 -12.49 -9.45
CA ASN A 116 -11.24 -13.36 -8.63
C ASN A 116 -10.53 -12.51 -7.55
N VAL A 117 -10.33 -13.09 -6.38
CA VAL A 117 -9.54 -12.52 -5.31
C VAL A 117 -8.47 -13.53 -4.91
N SER A 118 -7.22 -13.21 -5.19
CA SER A 118 -6.07 -14.01 -4.79
C SER A 118 -5.35 -13.37 -3.60
N ILE A 119 -4.68 -14.18 -2.78
CA ILE A 119 -3.80 -13.72 -1.72
C ILE A 119 -2.43 -14.36 -1.97
N VAL A 120 -1.53 -13.58 -2.53
CA VAL A 120 -0.21 -14.07 -2.96
C VAL A 120 0.92 -13.17 -2.46
N ALA A 121 2.07 -13.77 -2.16
CA ALA A 121 3.21 -13.09 -1.56
C ALA A 121 3.74 -11.90 -2.40
N HIS A 122 3.65 -11.98 -3.73
CA HIS A 122 4.12 -10.89 -4.59
C HIS A 122 3.27 -9.61 -4.52
N GLN A 123 2.02 -9.67 -4.02
CA GLN A 123 1.24 -8.45 -3.74
C GLN A 123 1.92 -7.62 -2.65
N ALA A 124 2.28 -8.24 -1.53
CA ALA A 124 3.02 -7.57 -0.45
C ALA A 124 4.40 -7.10 -0.91
N LEU A 125 5.13 -7.91 -1.68
CA LEU A 125 6.43 -7.54 -2.23
C LEU A 125 6.34 -6.36 -3.20
N ASN A 126 5.28 -6.30 -4.02
CA ASN A 126 5.05 -5.15 -4.90
C ASN A 126 4.83 -3.88 -4.09
N LEU A 127 3.95 -3.90 -3.08
CA LEU A 127 3.71 -2.73 -2.24
C LEU A 127 4.97 -2.27 -1.50
N LEU A 128 5.82 -3.19 -1.06
CA LEU A 128 7.06 -2.87 -0.36
C LEU A 128 8.13 -2.29 -1.28
N ASN A 129 8.26 -2.80 -2.51
CA ASN A 129 9.37 -2.50 -3.40
C ASN A 129 9.03 -1.50 -4.52
N ASN A 130 7.76 -1.20 -4.74
CA ASN A 130 7.34 -0.33 -5.82
C ASN A 130 7.70 1.13 -5.53
N ALA A 131 8.48 1.72 -6.44
CA ALA A 131 8.95 3.11 -6.32
C ALA A 131 7.81 4.13 -6.24
N MET A 132 6.70 3.89 -6.96
CA MET A 132 5.52 4.74 -6.88
C MET A 132 4.93 4.72 -5.47
N ILE A 133 4.79 3.54 -4.86
CA ILE A 133 4.25 3.41 -3.49
C ILE A 133 5.15 4.09 -2.48
N GLN A 134 6.47 3.94 -2.60
CA GLN A 134 7.43 4.65 -1.73
C GLN A 134 7.32 6.18 -1.88
N LYS A 135 7.12 6.68 -3.10
CA LYS A 135 6.89 8.10 -3.35
C LYS A 135 5.57 8.58 -2.73
N LEU A 136 4.51 7.78 -2.83
CA LEU A 136 3.22 8.07 -2.19
C LEU A 136 3.33 8.09 -0.66
N ALA A 137 4.08 7.15 -0.07
CA ALA A 137 4.34 7.12 1.37
C ALA A 137 5.08 8.38 1.85
N ARG A 138 6.04 8.88 1.05
CA ARG A 138 6.71 10.15 1.34
C ARG A 138 5.73 11.33 1.26
N SER A 139 4.92 11.41 0.22
CA SER A 139 3.92 12.47 0.10
C SER A 139 2.89 12.43 1.25
N LEU A 140 2.52 11.23 1.72
CA LEU A 140 1.69 11.07 2.91
C LEU A 140 2.41 11.58 4.17
N ALA A 141 3.69 11.27 4.35
CA ALA A 141 4.47 11.76 5.49
C ALA A 141 4.61 13.29 5.49
N GLU A 142 4.84 13.90 4.33
CA GLU A 142 4.86 15.35 4.15
C GLU A 142 3.50 15.97 4.50
N ARG A 143 2.39 15.35 4.07
CA ARG A 143 1.03 15.74 4.45
C ARG A 143 0.80 15.68 5.95
N VAL A 144 1.16 14.56 6.58
CA VAL A 144 1.01 14.37 8.03
C VAL A 144 1.79 15.42 8.80
N ARG A 145 3.03 15.69 8.40
CA ARG A 145 3.87 16.72 9.02
C ARG A 145 3.28 18.12 8.89
N LEU A 146 2.72 18.44 7.72
CA LEU A 146 2.05 19.74 7.50
C LEU A 146 0.77 19.89 8.37
N GLU A 147 0.03 18.81 8.58
CA GLU A 147 -1.25 18.82 9.28
C GLU A 147 -1.11 18.67 10.82
N ALA A 148 -0.09 17.93 11.28
CA ALA A 148 0.11 17.61 12.70
C ALA A 148 1.35 18.27 13.34
N GLY A 149 2.22 18.88 12.52
CA GLY A 149 3.50 19.46 12.98
C GLY A 149 4.56 18.40 13.23
N ASP A 150 5.53 18.72 14.10
CA ASP A 150 6.67 17.84 14.40
C ASP A 150 6.45 16.97 15.67
N ASP A 151 5.27 17.02 16.29
CA ASP A 151 4.93 16.20 17.46
C ASP A 151 4.63 14.74 17.03
N PRO A 152 5.43 13.75 17.45
CA PRO A 152 5.24 12.36 17.04
C PRO A 152 3.89 11.76 17.44
N GLN A 153 3.33 12.17 18.57
CA GLN A 153 2.02 11.66 19.03
C GLN A 153 0.91 12.13 18.10
N ARG A 154 0.89 13.42 17.78
CA ARG A 154 -0.07 13.99 16.82
C ARG A 154 0.12 13.42 15.42
N GLN A 155 1.36 13.17 15.01
CA GLN A 155 1.64 12.53 13.72
C GLN A 155 1.07 11.11 13.65
N VAL A 156 1.25 10.29 14.68
CA VAL A 156 0.69 8.95 14.77
C VAL A 156 -0.84 8.99 14.74
N GLU A 157 -1.48 9.85 15.51
CA GLU A 157 -2.94 10.01 15.47
C GLU A 157 -3.41 10.46 14.09
N ARG A 158 -2.73 11.43 13.49
CA ARG A 158 -3.12 11.96 12.19
C ARG A 158 -2.99 10.93 11.07
N VAL A 159 -1.90 10.15 11.04
CA VAL A 159 -1.72 9.11 10.02
C VAL A 159 -2.80 8.02 10.15
N HIS A 160 -3.19 7.61 11.35
CA HIS A 160 -4.27 6.64 11.55
C HIS A 160 -5.62 7.16 11.03
N TRP A 161 -5.94 8.41 11.32
CA TRP A 161 -7.15 9.04 10.76
C TRP A 161 -7.15 9.09 9.23
N ILE A 162 -5.99 9.33 8.61
CA ILE A 162 -5.88 9.41 7.14
C ILE A 162 -5.95 8.00 6.52
N VAL A 163 -5.25 7.02 7.11
CA VAL A 163 -5.07 5.68 6.52
C VAL A 163 -6.23 4.76 6.87
N TYR A 164 -6.72 4.78 8.12
CA TYR A 164 -7.73 3.84 8.60
C TYR A 164 -9.09 4.48 8.89
N SER A 165 -9.21 5.82 8.76
CA SER A 165 -10.45 6.57 9.06
C SER A 165 -10.95 6.38 10.50
N ARG A 166 -10.07 6.00 11.43
CA ARG A 166 -10.34 5.83 12.87
C ARG A 166 -9.17 6.31 13.71
N PRO A 167 -9.38 6.62 15.00
CA PRO A 167 -8.27 6.92 15.91
C PRO A 167 -7.41 5.69 16.14
N ALA A 168 -6.14 5.91 16.47
CA ALA A 168 -5.25 4.84 16.91
C ALA A 168 -5.67 4.37 18.33
N THR A 169 -5.62 3.06 18.57
CA THR A 169 -5.74 2.51 19.92
C THR A 169 -4.49 2.85 20.73
N GLU A 170 -4.54 2.75 22.05
CA GLU A 170 -3.38 3.04 22.93
C GLU A 170 -2.20 2.09 22.63
N GLU A 171 -2.49 0.84 22.28
CA GLU A 171 -1.48 -0.14 21.89
C GLU A 171 -0.84 0.23 20.53
N GLU A 172 -1.64 0.60 19.54
CA GLU A 172 -1.15 1.06 18.22
C GLU A 172 -0.30 2.33 18.36
N LYS A 173 -0.72 3.30 19.19
CA LYS A 173 0.07 4.50 19.47
C LYS A 173 1.44 4.16 20.06
N LYS A 174 1.46 3.28 21.08
CA LYS A 174 2.69 2.84 21.73
C LYS A 174 3.64 2.17 20.70
N LEU A 175 3.13 1.21 19.92
CA LEU A 175 3.92 0.50 18.91
C LEU A 175 4.46 1.44 17.83
N CYS A 176 3.64 2.39 17.36
CA CYS A 176 4.08 3.35 16.34
C CYS A 176 5.14 4.32 16.89
N LEU A 177 5.01 4.80 18.13
CA LEU A 177 6.00 5.66 18.76
C LEU A 177 7.33 4.91 19.01
N GLU A 178 7.27 3.66 19.45
CA GLU A 178 8.46 2.81 19.58
C GLU A 178 9.13 2.58 18.22
N ALA A 179 8.35 2.34 17.16
CA ALA A 179 8.88 2.18 15.80
C ALA A 179 9.56 3.47 15.30
N LEU A 180 8.95 4.63 15.52
CA LEU A 180 9.55 5.93 15.18
C LEU A 180 10.89 6.12 15.89
N ASN A 181 10.96 5.83 17.19
CA ASN A 181 12.19 5.95 17.98
C ASN A 181 13.29 5.01 17.48
N ARG A 182 12.97 3.73 17.24
CA ARG A 182 13.94 2.75 16.69
C ARG A 182 14.44 3.13 15.29
N LEU A 183 13.57 3.68 14.46
CA LEU A 183 13.94 4.12 13.11
C LEU A 183 14.73 5.42 13.10
N ALA A 184 14.64 6.24 14.17
CA ALA A 184 15.40 7.47 14.34
C ALA A 184 16.84 7.21 14.83
N GLU A 185 17.09 6.06 15.50
CA GLU A 185 18.43 5.70 15.93
C GLU A 185 19.33 5.43 14.72
N PRO A 186 20.52 6.05 14.64
CA PRO A 186 21.44 5.79 13.54
C PRO A 186 21.88 4.32 13.56
N ALA A 187 21.97 3.69 12.39
CA ALA A 187 22.31 2.28 12.19
C ALA A 187 23.69 1.83 12.72
N SER A 188 24.37 2.66 13.49
CA SER A 188 25.71 2.42 14.04
C SER A 188 25.77 1.37 15.17
N GLN A 189 24.63 0.89 15.68
CA GLN A 189 24.60 -0.07 16.78
C GLN A 189 24.13 -1.49 16.39
N SER A 190 23.77 -1.76 15.15
CA SER A 190 23.27 -3.09 14.74
C SER A 190 24.30 -4.02 14.08
N SER A 191 25.60 -3.67 14.10
CA SER A 191 26.65 -4.49 13.48
C SER A 191 27.31 -5.55 14.37
N SER A 192 26.74 -5.86 15.55
CA SER A 192 27.30 -6.88 16.45
C SER A 192 26.37 -8.06 16.64
N SER A 193 25.97 -8.76 15.59
CA SER A 193 25.63 -10.18 15.67
C SER A 193 25.05 -10.70 14.36
N ARG A 194 25.89 -11.12 13.44
CA ARG A 194 25.68 -12.27 12.55
C ARG A 194 26.91 -12.47 11.67
N ALA A 195 27.98 -12.92 12.30
CA ALA A 195 28.97 -13.75 11.62
C ALA A 195 28.29 -15.10 11.35
N MET A 196 27.62 -15.22 10.21
CA MET A 196 27.13 -16.51 9.74
C MET A 196 28.20 -17.10 8.82
N SER A 197 28.78 -18.19 9.33
CA SER A 197 29.75 -19.09 8.74
C SER A 197 29.76 -19.14 7.20
N ASP A 198 30.96 -18.88 6.70
CA ASP A 198 31.43 -19.09 5.34
C ASP A 198 31.26 -20.58 4.92
N ARG A 199 30.15 -20.90 4.25
CA ARG A 199 30.03 -22.15 3.48
C ARG A 199 30.35 -21.83 2.03
N ARG A 200 31.60 -22.08 1.66
CA ARG A 200 32.06 -22.12 0.27
C ARG A 200 31.25 -23.13 -0.53
N VAL A 201 30.43 -22.65 -1.44
CA VAL A 201 29.83 -23.47 -2.52
C VAL A 201 30.84 -23.48 -3.69
N PRO A 202 31.19 -24.65 -4.26
CA PRO A 202 32.13 -24.71 -5.37
C PRO A 202 31.56 -24.04 -6.62
N LYS A 203 32.38 -23.22 -7.27
CA LYS A 203 32.08 -22.56 -8.54
C LYS A 203 32.02 -23.62 -9.64
N SER A 204 30.83 -23.84 -10.23
CA SER A 204 30.70 -24.42 -11.57
C SER A 204 30.84 -23.28 -12.60
N ALA A 205 31.74 -23.52 -13.56
CA ALA A 205 32.00 -22.62 -14.67
C ALA A 205 30.83 -22.61 -15.66
N GLY A 206 30.44 -21.43 -16.16
CA GLY A 206 29.72 -21.34 -17.41
C GLY A 206 28.59 -20.34 -17.47
N SER A 207 28.87 -19.31 -18.20
CA SER A 207 28.07 -18.29 -18.90
C SER A 207 28.00 -16.91 -18.26
N PRO A 208 28.29 -15.84 -19.04
CA PRO A 208 28.18 -14.48 -18.57
C PRO A 208 26.71 -14.05 -18.53
N THR A 209 26.13 -14.11 -17.35
CA THR A 209 24.86 -13.41 -17.09
C THR A 209 25.10 -11.92 -17.15
N PRO A 210 24.31 -11.14 -17.88
CA PRO A 210 24.41 -9.69 -17.86
C PRO A 210 24.14 -9.22 -16.43
N LYS A 211 25.04 -8.40 -15.88
CA LYS A 211 24.87 -7.75 -14.59
C LYS A 211 23.66 -6.82 -14.67
N ARG A 212 22.52 -7.32 -14.23
CA ARG A 212 21.32 -6.51 -14.01
C ARG A 212 21.53 -5.72 -12.71
N THR A 213 22.19 -4.60 -12.81
CA THR A 213 22.09 -3.56 -11.81
C THR A 213 20.75 -2.87 -12.00
N ALA A 214 19.72 -3.34 -11.30
CA ALA A 214 18.59 -2.49 -11.05
C ALA A 214 19.15 -1.22 -10.39
N PRO A 215 18.86 0.00 -10.89
CA PRO A 215 19.26 1.20 -10.18
C PRO A 215 18.56 1.15 -8.82
N ALA A 216 19.35 0.96 -7.76
CA ALA A 216 18.89 1.28 -6.43
C ALA A 216 18.45 2.75 -6.53
N LEU A 217 17.16 3.00 -6.29
CA LEU A 217 16.65 4.36 -6.21
C LEU A 217 17.36 4.99 -5.02
N GLU A 218 18.48 5.66 -5.29
CA GLU A 218 19.12 6.56 -4.34
C GLU A 218 18.10 7.66 -4.05
N TYR A 219 17.39 7.50 -2.96
CA TYR A 219 16.65 8.58 -2.33
C TYR A 219 17.67 9.69 -2.04
N LYS A 220 17.66 10.77 -2.81
CA LYS A 220 18.37 12.00 -2.42
C LYS A 220 17.80 12.43 -1.07
N ASN A 221 18.59 12.23 -0.02
CA ASN A 221 18.25 12.51 1.37
C ASN A 221 18.31 14.01 1.68
N ASP A 222 17.59 14.83 0.92
CA ASP A 222 17.40 16.25 1.25
C ASP A 222 16.31 16.46 2.35
N ALA A 223 15.70 15.36 2.80
CA ALA A 223 14.71 15.38 3.87
C ALA A 223 15.39 15.16 5.21
N GLY A 224 15.13 16.02 6.20
CA GLY A 224 15.61 15.83 7.58
C GLY A 224 15.26 14.44 8.12
N PRO A 225 16.05 13.90 9.06
CA PRO A 225 15.92 12.51 9.55
C PRO A 225 14.51 12.16 10.03
N GLY A 226 13.77 13.09 10.62
CA GLY A 226 12.40 12.88 11.07
C GLY A 226 11.42 12.58 9.94
N LEU A 227 11.57 13.21 8.76
CA LEU A 227 10.68 12.92 7.63
C LEU A 227 10.96 11.54 7.03
N VAL A 228 12.20 11.10 7.00
CA VAL A 228 12.57 9.74 6.53
C VAL A 228 11.94 8.68 7.42
N THR A 229 12.01 8.87 8.73
CA THR A 229 11.42 7.96 9.72
C THR A 229 9.91 7.91 9.60
N LEU A 230 9.26 9.07 9.51
CA LEU A 230 7.82 9.16 9.30
C LEU A 230 7.39 8.52 7.96
N THR A 231 8.19 8.69 6.90
CA THR A 231 7.94 8.04 5.59
C THR A 231 7.92 6.52 5.73
N LYS A 232 8.86 5.94 6.46
CA LYS A 232 8.90 4.49 6.71
C LYS A 232 7.68 4.02 7.49
N LEU A 233 7.25 4.77 8.53
CA LEU A 233 6.02 4.47 9.26
C LEU A 233 4.80 4.52 8.33
N CYS A 234 4.63 5.60 7.57
CA CYS A 234 3.53 5.73 6.60
C CYS A 234 3.52 4.56 5.60
N HIS A 235 4.70 4.18 5.08
CA HIS A 235 4.83 3.05 4.17
C HIS A 235 4.41 1.72 4.82
N THR A 236 4.79 1.48 6.08
CA THR A 236 4.38 0.29 6.83
C THR A 236 2.86 0.23 7.03
N LEU A 237 2.24 1.36 7.41
CA LEU A 237 0.79 1.42 7.62
C LEU A 237 0.01 1.22 6.31
N MET A 238 0.48 1.79 5.18
CA MET A 238 -0.10 1.57 3.85
C MET A 238 -0.01 0.11 3.37
N ASN A 239 0.91 -0.68 3.93
CA ASN A 239 1.10 -2.10 3.61
C ASN A 239 0.46 -3.04 4.62
N SER A 240 -0.26 -2.52 5.60
CA SER A 240 -0.89 -3.33 6.64
C SER A 240 -2.19 -3.99 6.16
N ALA A 241 -2.56 -5.10 6.78
CA ALA A 241 -3.85 -5.75 6.53
C ALA A 241 -5.02 -4.80 6.85
N ALA A 242 -4.92 -4.00 7.92
CA ALA A 242 -5.93 -3.03 8.30
C ALA A 242 -6.19 -1.95 7.24
N PHE A 243 -5.24 -1.70 6.33
CA PHE A 243 -5.43 -0.81 5.19
C PHE A 243 -6.02 -1.55 3.98
N LEU A 244 -5.58 -2.79 3.73
CA LEU A 244 -5.94 -3.54 2.53
C LEU A 244 -7.34 -4.15 2.59
N TYR A 245 -7.86 -4.39 3.78
CA TYR A 245 -9.18 -5.00 3.99
C TYR A 245 -10.18 -3.98 4.51
N ILE A 246 -11.38 -4.06 3.99
CA ILE A 246 -12.53 -3.27 4.43
C ILE A 246 -13.21 -4.04 5.55
N ASP A 247 -13.35 -3.36 6.69
CA ASP A 247 -13.98 -3.85 7.91
C ASP A 247 -15.32 -3.11 8.15
#